data_6f3b223351ca76ef0052279c438ca1d2
#
_entry.id   6f3b223351ca76ef0052279c438ca1d2
#
_cell.length_a   1.000
_cell.length_b   1.000
_cell.length_c   1.000
_cell.angle_alpha   90.00
_cell.angle_beta   90.00
_cell.angle_gamma   90.00
#
_symmetry.space_group_name_H-M   'P 1'
#
loop_
_entity.id
_entity.type
_entity.pdbx_description
1 polymer ?
#
loop_
_entity_poly.entity_id
_entity_poly.type
_entity_poly.pdbx_seq_one_letter_code
_entity_poly.pdbx_strand_id
1 'polypeptide(L)'
;MRVALADDAAVLRAGLARLLGDAGVEVVAQVDSAEQLLAAVDEQQPDVAIVDIRMPPTWSDEGITAADAIHRRHPHVGVLLLSQYVEAEYALRLLERAEERTGYLLKERMLDLSDLLDALDRITAGETVIDPTLVTQLIGRHRSHSPLDDLTPREREVLSLMAEGLTDRGIAERLYLTPNTIETHVRHILGKLGLPATANDNRRVRAVIAYLRSA
;
A
#
# COMPACT_ATOMS: atom_id res chain seq x y z
N MET A 1 -8.47 -4.00 27.96
CA MET A 1 -7.82 -3.34 26.83
C MET A 1 -8.69 -2.17 26.40
N ARG A 2 -8.09 -0.99 26.22
CA ARG A 2 -8.74 0.26 25.79
C ARG A 2 -8.34 0.58 24.36
N VAL A 3 -9.31 0.87 23.49
CA VAL A 3 -9.08 1.04 22.05
C VAL A 3 -9.68 2.36 21.56
N ALA A 4 -8.94 3.13 20.76
CA ALA A 4 -9.47 4.22 19.94
C ALA A 4 -9.69 3.72 18.51
N LEU A 5 -10.82 4.07 17.89
CA LEU A 5 -11.19 3.58 16.56
C LEU A 5 -11.39 4.76 15.61
N ALA A 6 -10.67 4.76 14.48
CA ALA A 6 -10.80 5.74 13.41
C ALA A 6 -11.13 5.06 12.07
N ASP A 7 -12.28 5.40 11.50
CA ASP A 7 -12.74 4.92 10.20
C ASP A 7 -13.81 5.89 9.68
N ASP A 8 -13.76 6.32 8.42
CA ASP A 8 -14.73 7.27 7.85
C ASP A 8 -16.10 6.63 7.59
N ALA A 9 -16.16 5.29 7.42
CA ALA A 9 -17.39 4.55 7.23
C ALA A 9 -18.16 4.37 8.54
N ALA A 10 -19.10 5.26 8.82
CA ALA A 10 -19.85 5.31 10.09
C ALA A 10 -20.48 3.95 10.49
N VAL A 11 -21.03 3.21 9.53
CA VAL A 11 -21.66 1.90 9.79
C VAL A 11 -20.63 0.86 10.22
N LEU A 12 -19.48 0.82 9.54
CA LEU A 12 -18.39 -0.10 9.87
C LEU A 12 -17.82 0.24 11.25
N ARG A 13 -17.56 1.52 11.52
CA ARG A 13 -17.04 2.01 12.79
C ARG A 13 -17.98 1.65 13.95
N ALA A 14 -19.28 1.91 13.80
CA ALA A 14 -20.26 1.57 14.84
C ALA A 14 -20.38 0.06 15.04
N GLY A 15 -20.38 -0.72 13.96
CA GLY A 15 -20.41 -2.19 14.01
C GLY A 15 -19.20 -2.77 14.72
N LEU A 16 -18.01 -2.30 14.38
CA LEU A 16 -16.76 -2.73 14.99
C LEU A 16 -16.70 -2.38 16.47
N ALA A 17 -17.08 -1.14 16.83
CA ALA A 17 -17.12 -0.71 18.21
C ALA A 17 -18.07 -1.58 19.05
N ARG A 18 -19.21 -1.98 18.47
CA ARG A 18 -20.15 -2.89 19.12
C ARG A 18 -19.56 -4.28 19.35
N LEU A 19 -18.95 -4.88 18.31
CA LEU A 19 -18.34 -6.20 18.41
C LEU A 19 -17.19 -6.23 19.43
N LEU A 20 -16.34 -5.20 19.45
CA LEU A 20 -15.27 -5.07 20.43
C LEU A 20 -15.83 -4.95 21.85
N GLY A 21 -16.87 -4.14 22.04
CA GLY A 21 -17.55 -3.97 23.34
C GLY A 21 -18.16 -5.29 23.84
N ASP A 22 -18.84 -6.04 22.97
CA ASP A 22 -19.42 -7.36 23.31
C ASP A 22 -18.32 -8.38 23.67
N ALA A 23 -17.10 -8.21 23.16
CA ALA A 23 -15.91 -9.01 23.51
C ALA A 23 -15.15 -8.50 24.75
N GLY A 24 -15.64 -7.47 25.45
CA GLY A 24 -15.02 -6.94 26.66
C GLY A 24 -13.87 -5.92 26.41
N VAL A 25 -13.72 -5.44 25.19
CA VAL A 25 -12.78 -4.37 24.83
C VAL A 25 -13.47 -3.01 25.01
N GLU A 26 -12.85 -2.11 25.77
CA GLU A 26 -13.37 -0.75 25.99
C GLU A 26 -13.02 0.17 24.82
N VAL A 27 -14.00 0.58 24.03
CA VAL A 27 -13.80 1.55 22.96
C VAL A 27 -13.92 2.96 23.53
N VAL A 28 -12.78 3.62 23.76
CA VAL A 28 -12.68 4.92 24.44
C VAL A 28 -12.90 6.10 23.50
N ALA A 29 -12.74 5.91 22.18
CA ALA A 29 -13.02 6.92 21.18
C ALA A 29 -13.46 6.29 19.86
N GLN A 30 -14.39 6.96 19.15
CA GLN A 30 -14.84 6.64 17.80
C GLN A 30 -14.81 7.90 16.96
N VAL A 31 -13.95 7.97 15.98
CA VAL A 31 -13.71 9.17 15.17
C VAL A 31 -13.68 8.85 13.68
N ASP A 32 -13.78 9.85 12.82
CA ASP A 32 -13.87 9.68 11.36
C ASP A 32 -12.70 10.30 10.59
N SER A 33 -11.70 10.81 11.29
CA SER A 33 -10.54 11.43 10.68
C SER A 33 -9.25 11.22 11.50
N ALA A 34 -8.10 11.33 10.83
CA ALA A 34 -6.79 11.23 11.44
C ALA A 34 -6.54 12.32 12.49
N GLU A 35 -7.02 13.55 12.27
CA GLU A 35 -6.86 14.65 13.21
C GLU A 35 -7.59 14.38 14.53
N GLN A 36 -8.85 13.94 14.45
CA GLN A 36 -9.64 13.58 15.63
C GLN A 36 -9.02 12.38 16.37
N LEU A 37 -8.46 11.40 15.63
CA LEU A 37 -7.77 10.27 16.24
C LEU A 37 -6.57 10.73 17.08
N LEU A 38 -5.73 11.59 16.53
CA LEU A 38 -4.56 12.12 17.25
C LEU A 38 -4.98 12.85 18.52
N ALA A 39 -6.01 13.67 18.47
CA ALA A 39 -6.57 14.33 19.66
C ALA A 39 -7.11 13.32 20.67
N ALA A 40 -7.83 12.29 20.21
CA ALA A 40 -8.37 11.25 21.09
C ALA A 40 -7.24 10.41 21.75
N VAL A 41 -6.17 10.11 21.02
CA VAL A 41 -5.00 9.40 21.58
C VAL A 41 -4.30 10.26 22.63
N ASP A 42 -4.12 11.56 22.37
CA ASP A 42 -3.49 12.49 23.32
C ASP A 42 -4.31 12.55 24.64
N GLU A 43 -5.64 12.56 24.55
CA GLU A 43 -6.54 12.69 25.70
C GLU A 43 -6.76 11.36 26.44
N GLN A 44 -7.08 10.30 25.71
CA GLN A 44 -7.58 9.04 26.26
C GLN A 44 -6.48 8.02 26.55
N GLN A 45 -5.30 8.16 25.94
CA GLN A 45 -4.15 7.24 26.11
C GLN A 45 -4.60 5.76 25.97
N PRO A 46 -5.14 5.32 24.81
CA PRO A 46 -5.57 3.94 24.60
C PRO A 46 -4.38 2.99 24.59
N ASP A 47 -4.66 1.68 24.79
CA ASP A 47 -3.65 0.64 24.59
C ASP A 47 -3.34 0.43 23.11
N VAL A 48 -4.38 0.53 22.24
CA VAL A 48 -4.26 0.39 20.76
C VAL A 48 -5.15 1.41 20.06
N ALA A 49 -4.64 2.00 18.98
CA ALA A 49 -5.41 2.76 17.99
C ALA A 49 -5.67 1.86 16.76
N ILE A 50 -6.94 1.62 16.43
CA ILE A 50 -7.37 0.96 15.18
C ILE A 50 -7.66 2.06 14.18
N VAL A 51 -7.02 2.01 13.02
CA VAL A 51 -6.96 3.14 12.09
C VAL A 51 -7.19 2.68 10.66
N ASP A 52 -8.23 3.19 10.01
CA ASP A 52 -8.33 3.06 8.55
C ASP A 52 -7.21 3.84 7.87
N ILE A 53 -6.60 3.24 6.84
CA ILE A 53 -5.54 3.90 6.08
C ILE A 53 -6.07 5.12 5.35
N ARG A 54 -7.24 5.00 4.73
CA ARG A 54 -7.82 6.03 3.87
C ARG A 54 -8.96 6.78 4.54
N MET A 55 -8.68 7.98 4.98
CA MET A 55 -9.66 8.85 5.64
C MET A 55 -9.65 10.25 5.00
N PRO A 56 -10.67 11.11 5.29
CA PRO A 56 -10.60 12.49 4.88
C PRO A 56 -9.33 13.19 5.36
N PRO A 57 -8.81 14.23 4.64
CA PRO A 57 -9.46 14.91 3.49
C PRO A 57 -9.11 14.34 2.11
N THR A 58 -8.04 13.56 1.95
CA THR A 58 -7.57 13.13 0.62
C THR A 58 -7.87 11.68 0.29
N TRP A 59 -8.25 10.87 1.29
CA TRP A 59 -8.48 9.42 1.18
C TRP A 59 -7.28 8.68 0.59
N SER A 60 -6.07 9.07 0.99
CA SER A 60 -4.82 8.46 0.52
C SER A 60 -4.09 7.70 1.60
N ASP A 61 -3.38 8.39 2.49
CA ASP A 61 -2.48 7.82 3.49
C ASP A 61 -2.58 8.49 4.88
N GLU A 62 -3.72 9.12 5.16
CA GLU A 62 -3.93 9.84 6.41
C GLU A 62 -3.75 8.93 7.63
N GLY A 63 -4.25 7.69 7.56
CA GLY A 63 -4.10 6.73 8.65
C GLY A 63 -2.65 6.36 8.92
N ILE A 64 -1.82 6.28 7.87
CA ILE A 64 -0.38 5.99 8.01
C ILE A 64 0.34 7.17 8.63
N THR A 65 0.01 8.37 8.18
CA THR A 65 0.56 9.60 8.77
C THR A 65 0.19 9.73 10.25
N ALA A 66 -1.04 9.36 10.62
CA ALA A 66 -1.47 9.30 12.00
C ALA A 66 -0.71 8.24 12.80
N ALA A 67 -0.51 7.03 12.26
CA ALA A 67 0.27 5.97 12.87
C ALA A 67 1.70 6.43 13.16
N ASP A 68 2.38 7.02 12.18
CA ASP A 68 3.72 7.60 12.34
C ASP A 68 3.75 8.68 13.45
N ALA A 69 2.69 9.48 13.57
CA ALA A 69 2.60 10.51 14.60
C ALA A 69 2.36 9.91 16.00
N ILE A 70 1.53 8.87 16.10
CA ILE A 70 1.27 8.14 17.35
C ILE A 70 2.57 7.48 17.83
N HIS A 71 3.27 6.73 16.99
CA HIS A 71 4.54 6.07 17.39
C HIS A 71 5.59 7.05 17.90
N ARG A 72 5.68 8.25 17.27
CA ARG A 72 6.64 9.28 17.72
C ARG A 72 6.27 9.91 19.05
N ARG A 73 4.96 10.14 19.32
CA ARG A 73 4.50 10.87 20.52
C ARG A 73 4.12 9.94 21.66
N HIS A 74 3.61 8.76 21.33
CA HIS A 74 3.07 7.77 22.26
C HIS A 74 3.59 6.37 21.94
N PRO A 75 4.89 6.08 22.11
CA PRO A 75 5.51 4.81 21.69
C PRO A 75 4.95 3.58 22.44
N HIS A 76 4.20 3.79 23.52
CA HIS A 76 3.51 2.73 24.25
C HIS A 76 2.15 2.35 23.66
N VAL A 77 1.55 3.20 22.81
CA VAL A 77 0.28 2.95 22.15
C VAL A 77 0.53 2.10 20.91
N GLY A 78 -0.13 0.95 20.84
CA GLY A 78 -0.10 0.11 19.64
C GLY A 78 -0.94 0.72 18.53
N VAL A 79 -0.61 0.41 17.28
CA VAL A 79 -1.38 0.85 16.12
C VAL A 79 -1.74 -0.34 15.24
N LEU A 80 -3.02 -0.52 14.96
CA LEU A 80 -3.53 -1.48 13.98
C LEU A 80 -4.09 -0.73 12.77
N LEU A 81 -3.38 -0.81 11.65
CA LEU A 81 -3.84 -0.27 10.37
C LEU A 81 -4.82 -1.23 9.71
N LEU A 82 -5.94 -0.70 9.25
CA LEU A 82 -6.95 -1.42 8.47
C LEU A 82 -6.95 -0.94 7.03
N SER A 83 -6.97 -1.85 6.08
CA SER A 83 -7.04 -1.54 4.67
C SER A 83 -8.09 -2.36 3.94
N GLN A 84 -8.79 -1.76 2.99
CA GLN A 84 -9.69 -2.49 2.11
C GLN A 84 -8.94 -3.28 1.02
N TYR A 85 -7.74 -2.84 0.67
CA TYR A 85 -6.92 -3.42 -0.38
C TYR A 85 -5.52 -3.73 0.11
N VAL A 86 -4.85 -4.67 -0.57
CA VAL A 86 -3.45 -4.97 -0.30
C VAL A 86 -2.56 -3.85 -0.83
N GLU A 87 -2.06 -3.00 0.06
CA GLU A 87 -1.16 -1.91 -0.27
C GLU A 87 0.27 -2.29 0.09
N ALA A 88 0.92 -3.01 -0.84
CA ALA A 88 2.23 -3.60 -0.61
C ALA A 88 3.33 -2.58 -0.26
N GLU A 89 3.22 -1.34 -0.72
CA GLU A 89 4.19 -0.28 -0.42
C GLU A 89 4.19 0.08 1.07
N TYR A 90 3.00 0.15 1.68
CA TYR A 90 2.85 0.45 3.10
C TYR A 90 3.32 -0.70 3.98
N ALA A 91 2.99 -1.92 3.57
CA ALA A 91 3.46 -3.10 4.27
C ALA A 91 4.99 -3.23 4.26
N LEU A 92 5.64 -2.90 3.15
CA LEU A 92 7.10 -2.86 3.07
C LEU A 92 7.68 -1.82 4.03
N ARG A 93 7.10 -0.62 4.11
CA ARG A 93 7.53 0.41 5.06
C ARG A 93 7.44 -0.06 6.51
N LEU A 94 6.35 -0.75 6.88
CA LEU A 94 6.21 -1.33 8.23
C LEU A 94 7.28 -2.37 8.52
N LEU A 95 7.57 -3.25 7.54
CA LEU A 95 8.60 -4.27 7.67
C LEU A 95 10.01 -3.68 7.74
N GLU A 96 10.31 -2.66 6.92
CA GLU A 96 11.61 -1.99 6.89
C GLU A 96 11.92 -1.24 8.20
N ARG A 97 10.90 -0.65 8.81
CA ARG A 97 11.05 0.09 10.06
C ARG A 97 11.09 -0.81 11.29
N ALA A 98 10.68 -2.09 11.16
CA ALA A 98 10.57 -3.04 12.28
C ALA A 98 9.86 -2.40 13.50
N GLU A 99 8.80 -1.64 13.25
CA GLU A 99 8.08 -0.91 14.30
C GLU A 99 7.34 -1.91 15.20
N GLU A 100 7.79 -1.99 16.44
CA GLU A 100 7.09 -2.75 17.48
C GLU A 100 5.69 -2.19 17.69
N ARG A 101 4.77 -2.99 18.20
CA ARG A 101 3.37 -2.60 18.48
C ARG A 101 2.58 -2.11 17.27
N THR A 102 2.90 -2.62 16.08
CA THR A 102 2.22 -2.24 14.84
C THR A 102 1.58 -3.44 14.18
N GLY A 103 0.35 -3.25 13.70
CA GLY A 103 -0.35 -4.25 12.92
C GLY A 103 -0.86 -3.69 11.60
N TYR A 104 -0.99 -4.58 10.62
CA TYR A 104 -1.66 -4.33 9.35
C TYR A 104 -2.58 -5.51 9.04
N LEU A 105 -3.89 -5.25 8.95
CA LEU A 105 -4.89 -6.23 8.55
C LEU A 105 -5.76 -5.72 7.40
N LEU A 106 -6.21 -6.64 6.58
CA LEU A 106 -7.27 -6.37 5.61
C LEU A 106 -8.62 -6.28 6.32
N LYS A 107 -9.49 -5.34 5.91
CA LYS A 107 -10.84 -5.18 6.48
C LYS A 107 -11.67 -6.46 6.35
N GLU A 108 -11.38 -7.34 5.40
CA GLU A 108 -12.00 -8.68 5.28
C GLU A 108 -11.72 -9.57 6.48
N ARG A 109 -10.55 -9.44 7.12
CA ARG A 109 -10.18 -10.21 8.33
C ARG A 109 -10.95 -9.79 9.57
N MET A 110 -11.47 -8.57 9.60
CA MET A 110 -12.31 -8.09 10.71
C MET A 110 -13.65 -8.83 10.81
N LEU A 111 -14.05 -9.56 9.77
CA LEU A 111 -15.26 -10.41 9.80
C LEU A 111 -15.10 -11.59 10.76
N ASP A 112 -13.87 -11.99 11.04
CA ASP A 112 -13.56 -12.93 12.12
C ASP A 112 -13.05 -12.16 13.34
N LEU A 113 -13.90 -12.03 14.35
CA LEU A 113 -13.59 -11.31 15.57
C LEU A 113 -12.40 -11.92 16.31
N SER A 114 -12.19 -13.23 16.21
CA SER A 114 -11.08 -13.90 16.87
C SER A 114 -9.73 -13.48 16.29
N ASP A 115 -9.63 -13.33 14.96
CA ASP A 115 -8.42 -12.86 14.29
C ASP A 115 -8.09 -11.42 14.72
N LEU A 116 -9.11 -10.57 14.83
CA LEU A 116 -8.94 -9.18 15.27
C LEU A 116 -8.46 -9.11 16.73
N LEU A 117 -9.08 -9.87 17.63
CA LEU A 117 -8.70 -9.86 19.05
C LEU A 117 -7.27 -10.40 19.25
N ASP A 118 -6.90 -11.48 18.56
CA ASP A 118 -5.52 -12.01 18.57
C ASP A 118 -4.52 -10.93 18.10
N ALA A 119 -4.84 -10.23 17.03
CA ALA A 119 -3.98 -9.14 16.54
C ALA A 119 -3.82 -8.03 17.58
N LEU A 120 -4.90 -7.61 18.24
CA LEU A 120 -4.85 -6.56 19.26
C LEU A 120 -4.03 -7.00 20.49
N ASP A 121 -4.20 -8.24 20.94
CA ASP A 121 -3.44 -8.80 22.08
C ASP A 121 -1.95 -8.86 21.76
N ARG A 122 -1.57 -9.31 20.57
CA ARG A 122 -0.18 -9.36 20.12
C ARG A 122 0.45 -7.98 19.97
N ILE A 123 -0.29 -7.00 19.44
CA ILE A 123 0.17 -5.63 19.33
C ILE A 123 0.39 -5.02 20.72
N THR A 124 -0.50 -5.26 21.69
CA THR A 124 -0.31 -4.79 23.07
C THR A 124 0.88 -5.46 23.75
N ALA A 125 1.19 -6.72 23.40
CA ALA A 125 2.37 -7.42 23.85
C ALA A 125 3.69 -6.89 23.23
N GLY A 126 3.62 -6.00 22.24
CA GLY A 126 4.79 -5.42 21.57
C GLY A 126 5.14 -6.06 20.23
N GLU A 127 4.34 -7.01 19.76
CA GLU A 127 4.59 -7.69 18.49
C GLU A 127 4.20 -6.84 17.28
N THR A 128 4.77 -7.20 16.13
CA THR A 128 4.32 -6.74 14.81
C THR A 128 3.41 -7.77 14.19
N VAL A 129 2.21 -7.37 13.77
CA VAL A 129 1.20 -8.25 13.16
C VAL A 129 0.97 -7.86 11.71
N ILE A 130 1.19 -8.79 10.77
CA ILE A 130 0.98 -8.54 9.34
C ILE A 130 0.04 -9.59 8.78
N ASP A 131 -0.96 -9.14 8.01
CA ASP A 131 -1.88 -10.03 7.31
C ASP A 131 -1.12 -11.04 6.43
N PRO A 132 -1.37 -12.36 6.56
CA PRO A 132 -0.69 -13.38 5.76
C PRO A 132 -0.87 -13.22 4.25
N THR A 133 -2.00 -12.66 3.81
CA THR A 133 -2.25 -12.37 2.39
C THR A 133 -1.26 -11.34 1.86
N LEU A 134 -0.96 -10.34 2.68
CA LEU A 134 0.02 -9.32 2.38
C LEU A 134 1.43 -9.91 2.27
N VAL A 135 1.82 -10.75 3.23
CA VAL A 135 3.12 -11.45 3.21
C VAL A 135 3.26 -12.28 1.93
N THR A 136 2.22 -13.03 1.55
CA THR A 136 2.22 -13.83 0.33
C THR A 136 2.39 -12.97 -0.92
N GLN A 137 1.74 -11.81 -0.99
CA GLN A 137 1.89 -10.90 -2.13
C GLN A 137 3.26 -10.22 -2.17
N LEU A 138 3.82 -9.86 -1.01
CA LEU A 138 5.17 -9.30 -0.92
C LEU A 138 6.23 -10.31 -1.39
N ILE A 139 6.14 -11.56 -0.94
CA ILE A 139 7.03 -12.64 -1.39
C ILE A 139 6.83 -12.91 -2.89
N GLY A 140 5.59 -12.89 -3.37
CA GLY A 140 5.27 -13.02 -4.80
C GLY A 140 5.87 -11.87 -5.63
N ARG A 141 5.83 -10.63 -5.15
CA ARG A 141 6.47 -9.48 -5.80
C ARG A 141 8.00 -9.53 -5.75
N HIS A 142 8.60 -10.00 -4.68
CA HIS A 142 10.05 -10.23 -4.61
C HIS A 142 10.53 -11.32 -5.56
N ARG A 143 9.65 -12.26 -5.94
CA ARG A 143 9.93 -13.28 -6.96
C ARG A 143 9.63 -12.83 -8.38
N SER A 144 8.79 -11.83 -8.55
CA SER A 144 8.56 -11.16 -9.82
C SER A 144 9.42 -9.90 -9.90
N HIS A 145 10.72 -10.08 -10.21
CA HIS A 145 11.50 -9.01 -10.84
C HIS A 145 10.64 -8.56 -12.04
N SER A 146 10.07 -7.37 -11.97
CA SER A 146 9.32 -6.87 -13.12
C SER A 146 10.34 -6.71 -14.26
N PRO A 147 10.09 -7.27 -15.45
CA PRO A 147 10.98 -7.02 -16.58
C PRO A 147 11.19 -5.52 -16.86
N LEU A 148 10.35 -4.65 -16.28
CA LEU A 148 10.50 -3.20 -16.34
C LEU A 148 11.60 -2.68 -15.42
N ASP A 149 11.98 -3.42 -14.38
CA ASP A 149 13.08 -3.03 -13.47
C ASP A 149 14.45 -3.17 -14.14
N ASP A 150 14.54 -4.03 -15.17
CA ASP A 150 15.73 -4.19 -15.99
C ASP A 150 15.95 -3.05 -17.00
N LEU A 151 14.96 -2.15 -17.16
CA LEU A 151 15.07 -1.02 -18.07
C LEU A 151 15.94 0.07 -17.46
N THR A 152 16.90 0.56 -18.26
CA THR A 152 17.64 1.78 -17.91
C THR A 152 16.71 2.99 -17.84
N PRO A 153 17.09 4.09 -17.14
CA PRO A 153 16.30 5.31 -17.11
C PRO A 153 15.91 5.80 -18.51
N ARG A 154 16.82 5.67 -19.48
CA ARG A 154 16.57 6.08 -20.87
C ARG A 154 15.58 5.19 -21.60
N GLU A 155 15.66 3.90 -21.40
CA GLU A 155 14.70 2.94 -21.96
C GLU A 155 13.31 3.11 -21.35
N ARG A 156 13.22 3.40 -20.05
CA ARG A 156 11.96 3.71 -19.37
C ARG A 156 11.33 4.99 -19.92
N GLU A 157 12.12 6.03 -20.18
CA GLU A 157 11.67 7.28 -20.80
C GLU A 157 11.15 7.03 -22.24
N VAL A 158 11.85 6.24 -23.04
CA VAL A 158 11.38 5.86 -24.38
C VAL A 158 10.06 5.08 -24.29
N LEU A 159 9.93 4.14 -23.35
CA LEU A 159 8.71 3.36 -23.17
C LEU A 159 7.53 4.21 -22.71
N SER A 160 7.73 5.20 -21.85
CA SER A 160 6.67 6.14 -21.45
C SER A 160 6.15 6.96 -22.65
N LEU A 161 7.04 7.43 -23.50
CA LEU A 161 6.66 8.14 -24.73
C LEU A 161 5.96 7.24 -25.75
N MET A 162 6.33 5.94 -25.80
CA MET A 162 5.55 4.96 -26.56
C MET A 162 4.14 4.81 -26.01
N ALA A 163 3.96 4.84 -24.70
CA ALA A 163 2.65 4.75 -24.04
C ALA A 163 1.79 6.01 -24.28
N GLU A 164 2.41 7.18 -24.49
CA GLU A 164 1.73 8.39 -24.96
C GLU A 164 1.29 8.30 -26.43
N GLY A 165 1.64 7.22 -27.15
CA GLY A 165 1.26 7.00 -28.55
C GLY A 165 2.22 7.59 -29.58
N LEU A 166 3.41 8.07 -29.18
CA LEU A 166 4.38 8.66 -30.12
C LEU A 166 4.99 7.57 -31.03
N THR A 167 5.25 7.95 -32.29
CA THR A 167 6.07 7.17 -33.22
C THR A 167 7.56 7.29 -32.89
N ASP A 168 8.41 6.40 -33.40
CA ASP A 168 9.86 6.46 -33.21
C ASP A 168 10.44 7.80 -33.65
N ARG A 169 9.91 8.40 -34.70
CA ARG A 169 10.28 9.74 -35.15
C ARG A 169 9.88 10.81 -34.15
N GLY A 170 8.65 10.77 -33.63
CA GLY A 170 8.17 11.70 -32.62
C GLY A 170 8.96 11.62 -31.30
N ILE A 171 9.33 10.39 -30.89
CA ILE A 171 10.19 10.16 -29.74
C ILE A 171 11.60 10.72 -30.00
N ALA A 172 12.17 10.48 -31.19
CA ALA A 172 13.47 10.98 -31.57
C ALA A 172 13.53 12.51 -31.54
N GLU A 173 12.54 13.20 -32.08
CA GLU A 173 12.40 14.65 -32.05
C GLU A 173 12.31 15.17 -30.59
N ARG A 174 11.49 14.53 -29.75
CA ARG A 174 11.28 14.94 -28.36
C ARG A 174 12.50 14.74 -27.45
N LEU A 175 13.30 13.70 -27.75
CA LEU A 175 14.48 13.36 -26.96
C LEU A 175 15.80 13.89 -27.56
N TYR A 176 15.71 14.62 -28.66
CA TYR A 176 16.89 15.13 -29.41
C TYR A 176 17.85 14.01 -29.84
N LEU A 177 17.29 12.88 -30.32
CA LEU A 177 18.03 11.72 -30.79
C LEU A 177 17.73 11.43 -32.27
N THR A 178 18.47 10.48 -32.83
CA THR A 178 18.16 9.97 -34.18
C THR A 178 17.10 8.86 -34.13
N PRO A 179 16.26 8.68 -35.16
CA PRO A 179 15.31 7.57 -35.23
C PRO A 179 15.97 6.19 -35.06
N ASN A 180 17.17 6.01 -35.60
CA ASN A 180 17.94 4.76 -35.47
C ASN A 180 18.35 4.48 -34.00
N THR A 181 18.63 5.52 -33.22
CA THR A 181 18.90 5.38 -31.79
C THR A 181 17.66 4.94 -31.03
N ILE A 182 16.49 5.49 -31.37
CA ILE A 182 15.21 5.07 -30.77
C ILE A 182 14.87 3.63 -31.13
N GLU A 183 15.07 3.22 -32.40
CA GLU A 183 14.87 1.82 -32.80
C GLU A 183 15.73 0.86 -31.98
N THR A 184 16.98 1.25 -31.69
CA THR A 184 17.86 0.47 -30.84
C THR A 184 17.34 0.36 -29.41
N HIS A 185 16.89 1.46 -28.81
CA HIS A 185 16.26 1.45 -27.47
C HIS A 185 14.99 0.58 -27.46
N VAL A 186 14.13 0.72 -28.43
CA VAL A 186 12.90 -0.11 -28.56
C VAL A 186 13.26 -1.59 -28.65
N ARG A 187 14.26 -1.96 -29.43
CA ARG A 187 14.73 -3.36 -29.53
C ARG A 187 15.21 -3.89 -28.18
N HIS A 188 16.00 -3.12 -27.43
CA HIS A 188 16.47 -3.50 -26.11
C HIS A 188 15.32 -3.62 -25.11
N ILE A 189 14.37 -2.67 -25.11
CA ILE A 189 13.15 -2.72 -24.28
C ILE A 189 12.39 -4.02 -24.55
N LEU A 190 12.10 -4.34 -25.82
CA LEU A 190 11.36 -5.54 -26.20
C LEU A 190 12.12 -6.83 -25.81
N GLY A 191 13.44 -6.82 -25.87
CA GLY A 191 14.28 -7.92 -25.41
C GLY A 191 14.20 -8.12 -23.90
N LYS A 192 14.37 -7.04 -23.12
CA LYS A 192 14.32 -7.07 -21.67
C LYS A 192 12.93 -7.44 -21.12
N LEU A 193 11.86 -7.02 -21.83
CA LEU A 193 10.48 -7.39 -21.51
C LEU A 193 10.12 -8.83 -21.93
N GLY A 194 11.04 -9.60 -22.50
CA GLY A 194 10.79 -10.97 -22.92
C GLY A 194 9.73 -11.09 -24.02
N LEU A 195 9.62 -10.10 -24.91
CA LEU A 195 8.63 -10.07 -25.99
C LEU A 195 9.27 -10.54 -27.33
N PRO A 196 9.26 -11.85 -27.64
CA PRO A 196 9.82 -12.39 -28.87
C PRO A 196 9.04 -11.91 -30.11
N ALA A 197 9.73 -11.91 -31.25
CA ALA A 197 9.05 -11.63 -32.53
C ALA A 197 8.14 -12.80 -32.91
N THR A 198 6.83 -12.56 -32.93
CA THR A 198 5.82 -13.51 -33.42
C THR A 198 5.06 -12.89 -34.58
N ALA A 199 4.54 -13.72 -35.48
CA ALA A 199 3.86 -13.23 -36.69
C ALA A 199 2.53 -12.51 -36.40
N ASN A 200 1.92 -12.79 -35.24
CA ASN A 200 0.56 -12.37 -34.91
C ASN A 200 0.46 -11.31 -33.82
N ASP A 201 1.59 -10.91 -33.17
CA ASP A 201 1.58 -10.00 -32.02
C ASP A 201 2.27 -8.67 -32.33
N ASN A 202 1.60 -7.57 -32.02
CA ASN A 202 2.25 -6.27 -32.00
C ASN A 202 3.04 -6.09 -30.69
N ARG A 203 4.33 -6.40 -30.70
CA ARG A 203 5.21 -6.31 -29.53
C ARG A 203 5.25 -4.93 -28.91
N ARG A 204 5.14 -3.86 -29.73
CA ARG A 204 5.11 -2.48 -29.24
C ARG A 204 3.89 -2.23 -28.37
N VAL A 205 2.72 -2.69 -28.81
CA VAL A 205 1.47 -2.61 -28.04
C VAL A 205 1.58 -3.42 -26.75
N ARG A 206 2.14 -4.62 -26.80
CA ARG A 206 2.35 -5.47 -25.60
C ARG A 206 3.28 -4.82 -24.60
N ALA A 207 4.34 -4.15 -25.03
CA ALA A 207 5.25 -3.42 -24.17
C ALA A 207 4.55 -2.25 -23.46
N VAL A 208 3.72 -1.50 -24.21
CA VAL A 208 2.90 -0.41 -23.64
C VAL A 208 1.88 -0.95 -22.63
N ILE A 209 1.20 -2.05 -22.92
CA ILE A 209 0.25 -2.68 -21.98
C ILE A 209 0.98 -3.13 -20.70
N ALA A 210 2.18 -3.71 -20.82
CA ALA A 210 2.98 -4.10 -19.64
C ALA A 210 3.35 -2.88 -18.79
N TYR A 211 3.73 -1.78 -19.42
CA TYR A 211 4.05 -0.52 -18.75
C TYR A 211 2.83 0.07 -18.01
N LEU A 212 1.67 0.15 -18.67
CA LEU A 212 0.46 0.72 -18.08
C LEU A 212 -0.14 -0.14 -16.93
N ARG A 213 0.15 -1.44 -16.90
CA ARG A 213 -0.28 -2.33 -15.80
C ARG A 213 0.61 -2.25 -14.56
N SER A 214 1.76 -1.62 -14.68
CA SER A 214 2.74 -1.48 -13.59
C SER A 214 2.89 -0.03 -13.12
N ALA A 215 2.25 0.91 -13.79
CA ALA A 215 2.13 2.30 -13.38
C ALA A 215 0.87 2.49 -12.52
#